data_e20e5ae551e88bbd4a019e75f714619b
#
_entry.id   e20e5ae551e88bbd4a019e75f714619b
#
_cell.length_a   1.000
_cell.length_b   1.000
_cell.length_c   1.000
_cell.angle_alpha   90.00
_cell.angle_beta   90.00
_cell.angle_gamma   90.00
#
_symmetry.space_group_name_H-M   'P 1'
#
loop_
_entity.id
_entity.type
_entity.pdbx_description
1 polymer ?
#
loop_
_entity_poly.entity_id
_entity_poly.type
_entity_poly.pdbx_seq_one_letter_code
_entity_poly.pdbx_strand_id
1 'polypeptide(L)'
;VKVYSAKAMAVRAVELCVELLYERPSVASVTRILREHGETGELGSGKPGRGEHDLGEHGGTGELGLGEPGRGEHGLGEDGGTGELGLGEDDVAAMRAAAARLRDVLGAADAGEAAALLNRILAESARPPRLTSHAGSTTWHLHVDSGDDAPWGEWFLTSSAMALAVLLADHQRVPGGLCASSGCGRPFLDVGGGSPRRYCSTRCATRERVAAHRSRTTR
;
A
#
# COMPACT_ATOMS: atom_id res chain seq x y z
N VAL A 1 -6.67 -6.07 16.04
CA VAL A 1 -7.05 -6.02 14.61
C VAL A 1 -5.96 -6.75 13.85
N LYS A 2 -6.31 -7.69 12.96
CA LYS A 2 -5.32 -8.36 12.09
C LYS A 2 -4.92 -7.36 10.99
N VAL A 3 -3.72 -6.78 11.08
CA VAL A 3 -3.20 -5.76 10.15
C VAL A 3 -3.16 -6.28 8.70
N TYR A 4 -2.93 -7.58 8.51
CA TYR A 4 -2.80 -8.22 7.20
C TYR A 4 -4.06 -8.94 6.71
N SER A 5 -5.25 -8.61 7.23
CA SER A 5 -6.50 -9.12 6.63
C SER A 5 -6.80 -8.39 5.32
N ALA A 6 -7.46 -9.06 4.36
CA ALA A 6 -7.87 -8.43 3.11
C ALA A 6 -8.64 -7.12 3.33
N LYS A 7 -9.52 -7.09 4.34
CA LYS A 7 -10.25 -5.88 4.72
C LYS A 7 -9.33 -4.77 5.21
N ALA A 8 -8.37 -5.07 6.09
CA ALA A 8 -7.45 -4.05 6.61
C ALA A 8 -6.56 -3.48 5.49
N MET A 9 -6.04 -4.34 4.62
CA MET A 9 -5.25 -3.93 3.46
C MET A 9 -6.06 -3.08 2.48
N ALA A 10 -7.33 -3.42 2.24
CA ALA A 10 -8.22 -2.62 1.40
C ALA A 10 -8.58 -1.26 2.02
N VAL A 11 -8.73 -1.17 3.36
CA VAL A 11 -8.91 0.11 4.06
C VAL A 11 -7.68 1.00 3.85
N ARG A 12 -6.47 0.47 4.09
CA ARG A 12 -5.21 1.16 3.78
C ARG A 12 -5.15 1.61 2.32
N ALA A 13 -5.52 0.73 1.39
CA ALA A 13 -5.50 1.04 -0.03
C ALA A 13 -6.39 2.25 -0.37
N VAL A 14 -7.61 2.29 0.15
CA VAL A 14 -8.54 3.40 -0.08
C VAL A 14 -8.03 4.70 0.55
N GLU A 15 -7.47 4.64 1.74
CA GLU A 15 -6.94 5.82 2.43
C GLU A 15 -5.74 6.41 1.68
N LEU A 16 -4.81 5.56 1.23
CA LEU A 16 -3.70 5.99 0.36
C LEU A 16 -4.20 6.51 -1.00
N CYS A 17 -5.21 5.90 -1.61
CA CYS A 17 -5.80 6.44 -2.83
C CYS A 17 -6.40 7.85 -2.62
N VAL A 18 -7.04 8.11 -1.49
CA VAL A 18 -7.57 9.44 -1.16
C VAL A 18 -6.43 10.44 -0.99
N GLU A 19 -5.41 10.12 -0.21
CA GLU A 19 -4.25 10.99 -0.01
C GLU A 19 -3.54 11.30 -1.33
N LEU A 20 -3.22 10.26 -2.11
CA LEU A 20 -2.41 10.38 -3.33
C LEU A 20 -3.11 11.09 -4.49
N LEU A 21 -4.45 10.99 -4.59
CA LEU A 21 -5.20 11.48 -5.75
C LEU A 21 -6.06 12.72 -5.47
N TYR A 22 -6.43 12.98 -4.21
CA TYR A 22 -7.42 14.02 -3.87
C TYR A 22 -6.90 15.05 -2.87
N GLU A 23 -5.73 14.80 -2.27
CA GLU A 23 -5.06 15.73 -1.37
C GLU A 23 -3.75 16.24 -1.99
N ARG A 24 -2.90 16.88 -1.18
CA ARG A 24 -1.54 17.28 -1.58
C ARG A 24 -0.55 16.30 -0.95
N PRO A 25 -0.29 15.14 -1.58
CA PRO A 25 0.53 14.13 -0.99
C PRO A 25 1.97 14.63 -0.81
N SER A 26 2.56 14.21 0.29
CA SER A 26 3.98 14.40 0.60
C SER A 26 4.54 13.10 1.17
N VAL A 27 5.85 12.95 1.17
CA VAL A 27 6.51 11.82 1.83
C VAL A 27 6.01 11.68 3.26
N ALA A 28 5.91 12.79 4.00
CA ALA A 28 5.47 12.78 5.40
C ALA A 28 4.01 12.31 5.57
N SER A 29 3.09 12.76 4.70
CA SER A 29 1.67 12.37 4.80
C SER A 29 1.46 10.91 4.43
N VAL A 30 2.15 10.40 3.42
CA VAL A 30 2.09 8.99 3.02
C VAL A 30 2.73 8.10 4.09
N THR A 31 3.90 8.46 4.60
CA THR A 31 4.57 7.75 5.71
C THR A 31 3.68 7.65 6.94
N ARG A 32 2.99 8.74 7.32
CA ARG A 32 2.05 8.73 8.44
C ARG A 32 0.95 7.68 8.24
N ILE A 33 0.30 7.65 7.07
CA ILE A 33 -0.76 6.67 6.78
C ILE A 33 -0.20 5.24 6.82
N LEU A 34 0.96 5.00 6.23
CA LEU A 34 1.60 3.68 6.27
C LEU A 34 1.84 3.21 7.72
N ARG A 35 2.37 4.09 8.58
CA ARG A 35 2.57 3.79 10.01
C ARG A 35 1.27 3.53 10.77
N GLU A 36 0.23 4.30 10.51
CA GLU A 36 -1.11 4.10 11.10
C GLU A 36 -1.69 2.72 10.73
N HIS A 37 -1.29 2.17 9.59
CA HIS A 37 -1.64 0.81 9.15
C HIS A 37 -0.61 -0.27 9.52
N GLY A 38 0.40 0.05 10.32
CA GLY A 38 1.34 -0.91 10.88
C GLY A 38 2.56 -1.23 10.01
N GLU A 39 2.83 -0.42 8.99
CA GLU A 39 4.06 -0.54 8.21
C GLU A 39 5.22 0.10 8.98
N THR A 40 6.24 -0.68 9.29
CA THR A 40 7.30 -0.30 10.26
C THR A 40 8.68 -0.08 9.64
N GLY A 41 8.80 0.01 8.33
CA GLY A 41 10.09 0.34 7.69
C GLY A 41 11.14 -0.78 7.65
N GLU A 42 10.82 -1.96 8.17
CA GLU A 42 11.66 -3.15 8.03
C GLU A 42 11.46 -3.88 6.69
N LEU A 43 10.76 -3.27 5.75
CA LEU A 43 10.81 -3.60 4.33
C LEU A 43 12.20 -3.13 3.86
N GLY A 44 13.13 -4.06 3.80
CA GLY A 44 14.52 -3.96 3.43
C GLY A 44 15.12 -2.57 3.22
N SER A 45 15.95 -2.12 4.11
CA SER A 45 16.86 -0.99 3.89
C SER A 45 17.95 -1.38 2.86
N GLY A 46 17.53 -1.84 1.69
CA GLY A 46 18.38 -2.11 0.54
C GLY A 46 18.43 -0.88 -0.34
N LYS A 47 19.34 0.08 -0.06
CA LYS A 47 19.84 0.95 -1.13
C LYS A 47 20.20 0.05 -2.31
N PRO A 48 19.79 0.35 -3.56
CA PRO A 48 20.39 -0.29 -4.71
C PRO A 48 21.86 0.13 -4.72
N GLY A 49 22.73 -0.75 -4.25
CA GLY A 49 24.16 -0.63 -4.47
C GLY A 49 24.36 -0.59 -5.98
N ARG A 50 24.92 0.51 -6.50
CA ARG A 50 25.53 0.51 -7.81
C ARG A 50 26.54 -0.63 -7.82
N GLY A 51 26.17 -1.73 -8.47
CA GLY A 51 27.10 -2.81 -8.76
C GLY A 51 28.11 -2.30 -9.78
N GLU A 52 29.26 -1.86 -9.31
CA GLU A 52 30.47 -1.89 -10.11
C GLU A 52 30.84 -3.37 -10.25
N HIS A 53 30.67 -3.89 -11.45
CA HIS A 53 31.28 -5.14 -11.85
C HIS A 53 32.78 -4.97 -11.90
N ASP A 54 33.46 -5.36 -10.83
CA ASP A 54 34.88 -5.61 -10.88
C ASP A 54 35.11 -7.14 -11.09
N LEU A 55 35.56 -7.47 -12.30
CA LEU A 55 36.05 -8.78 -12.66
C LEU A 55 37.53 -8.82 -12.25
N GLY A 56 37.80 -9.29 -11.06
CA GLY A 56 39.16 -9.51 -10.54
C GLY A 56 39.41 -10.98 -10.24
N GLU A 57 40.25 -11.57 -11.04
CA GLU A 57 40.75 -12.96 -10.95
C GLU A 57 41.78 -13.16 -9.80
N HIS A 58 41.79 -14.39 -9.33
CA HIS A 58 42.91 -15.19 -8.81
C HIS A 58 43.52 -14.96 -7.41
N GLY A 59 43.42 -16.04 -6.63
CA GLY A 59 44.61 -16.85 -6.15
C GLY A 59 45.36 -16.24 -4.98
N GLY A 60 45.41 -16.99 -3.89
CA GLY A 60 46.42 -16.76 -2.84
C GLY A 60 46.11 -17.50 -1.54
N THR A 61 46.74 -18.61 -1.36
CA THR A 61 46.89 -19.37 -0.11
C THR A 61 47.63 -18.56 0.94
N GLY A 62 47.23 -18.67 2.22
CA GLY A 62 48.20 -18.42 3.29
C GLY A 62 47.68 -17.81 4.58
N GLU A 63 47.84 -18.60 5.62
CA GLU A 63 48.19 -18.29 7.01
C GLU A 63 47.13 -17.77 7.99
N LEU A 64 46.97 -18.62 8.99
CA LEU A 64 46.29 -18.41 10.27
C LEU A 64 47.10 -17.43 11.12
N GLY A 65 46.57 -16.24 11.37
CA GLY A 65 47.04 -15.28 12.37
C GLY A 65 46.05 -15.17 13.51
N LEU A 66 46.43 -15.67 14.70
CA LEU A 66 45.72 -15.45 15.97
C LEU A 66 46.03 -14.03 16.45
N GLY A 67 45.05 -13.13 16.42
CA GLY A 67 45.14 -11.78 16.98
C GLY A 67 44.10 -11.61 18.10
N GLU A 68 44.58 -11.15 19.24
CA GLU A 68 43.88 -10.95 20.52
C GLU A 68 42.74 -9.90 20.42
N PRO A 69 41.67 -9.97 21.30
CA PRO A 69 40.56 -9.05 21.26
C PRO A 69 40.89 -7.71 21.90
N GLY A 70 40.95 -6.66 21.08
CA GLY A 70 41.00 -5.28 21.56
C GLY A 70 39.64 -4.88 22.17
N ARG A 71 39.67 -4.40 23.43
CA ARG A 71 38.55 -3.77 24.11
C ARG A 71 38.25 -2.43 23.44
N GLY A 72 37.20 -2.36 22.65
CA GLY A 72 36.59 -1.12 22.18
C GLY A 72 35.48 -0.68 23.14
N GLU A 73 35.62 0.48 23.75
CA GLU A 73 34.58 1.12 24.56
C GLU A 73 33.35 1.45 23.67
N HIS A 74 32.25 0.85 23.98
CA HIS A 74 30.97 1.19 23.35
C HIS A 74 30.41 2.45 23.98
N GLY A 75 30.54 3.56 23.27
CA GLY A 75 29.76 4.75 23.55
C GLY A 75 28.26 4.42 23.29
N LEU A 76 27.46 4.54 24.36
CA LEU A 76 26.00 4.48 24.29
C LEU A 76 25.51 5.75 23.59
N GLY A 77 25.34 5.69 22.26
CA GLY A 77 24.56 6.64 21.52
C GLY A 77 23.10 6.25 21.66
N GLU A 78 22.32 7.00 22.43
CA GLU A 78 20.87 6.94 22.44
C GLU A 78 20.34 7.56 21.14
N ASP A 79 20.39 6.82 20.04
CA ASP A 79 19.61 7.14 18.86
C ASP A 79 18.26 6.45 18.98
N GLY A 80 17.27 7.22 19.41
CA GLY A 80 15.86 6.86 19.29
C GLY A 80 15.51 6.66 17.82
N GLY A 81 15.69 5.45 17.31
CA GLY A 81 15.39 5.06 15.94
C GLY A 81 13.92 5.22 15.64
N THR A 82 13.51 6.40 15.19
CA THR A 82 12.31 6.52 14.34
C THR A 82 12.68 5.86 13.01
N GLY A 83 12.32 4.58 12.87
CA GLY A 83 12.55 3.85 11.62
C GLY A 83 11.94 4.63 10.46
N GLU A 84 12.78 5.30 9.69
CA GLU A 84 12.36 5.91 8.43
C GLU A 84 12.00 4.77 7.49
N LEU A 85 10.78 4.83 6.91
CA LEU A 85 10.31 3.87 5.91
C LEU A 85 11.17 3.90 4.62
N GLY A 86 12.16 4.79 4.52
CA GLY A 86 12.99 4.97 3.34
C GLY A 86 12.22 5.47 2.10
N LEU A 87 11.00 6.01 2.30
CA LEU A 87 10.14 6.51 1.23
C LEU A 87 10.68 7.85 0.70
N GLY A 88 10.80 7.96 -0.64
CA GLY A 88 11.19 9.18 -1.35
C GLY A 88 10.05 9.78 -2.19
N GLU A 89 10.29 10.92 -2.83
CA GLU A 89 9.31 11.57 -3.71
C GLU A 89 9.00 10.73 -4.96
N ASP A 90 9.98 10.00 -5.49
CA ASP A 90 9.79 9.08 -6.62
C ASP A 90 8.87 7.92 -6.23
N ASP A 91 8.95 7.44 -4.99
CA ASP A 91 8.05 6.41 -4.46
C ASP A 91 6.63 6.94 -4.35
N VAL A 92 6.45 8.17 -3.85
CA VAL A 92 5.14 8.83 -3.79
C VAL A 92 4.55 8.96 -5.20
N ALA A 93 5.36 9.32 -6.20
CA ALA A 93 4.92 9.39 -7.58
C ALA A 93 4.51 8.01 -8.14
N ALA A 94 5.29 6.97 -7.89
CA ALA A 94 4.97 5.59 -8.27
C ALA A 94 3.71 5.07 -7.57
N MET A 95 3.56 5.33 -6.27
CA MET A 95 2.35 5.00 -5.52
C MET A 95 1.13 5.76 -6.04
N ARG A 96 1.28 7.00 -6.48
CA ARG A 96 0.19 7.77 -7.10
C ARG A 96 -0.28 7.14 -8.41
N ALA A 97 0.62 6.63 -9.25
CA ALA A 97 0.28 5.89 -10.45
C ALA A 97 -0.48 4.58 -10.11
N ALA A 98 -0.03 3.86 -9.09
CA ALA A 98 -0.72 2.69 -8.56
C ALA A 98 -2.14 3.03 -8.04
N ALA A 99 -2.27 4.12 -7.27
CA ALA A 99 -3.55 4.59 -6.75
C ALA A 99 -4.58 4.89 -7.86
N ALA A 100 -4.14 5.43 -8.99
CA ALA A 100 -5.03 5.68 -10.15
C ALA A 100 -5.62 4.35 -10.67
N ARG A 101 -4.81 3.31 -10.83
CA ARG A 101 -5.28 1.98 -11.26
C ARG A 101 -6.25 1.35 -10.25
N LEU A 102 -5.98 1.46 -8.95
CA LEU A 102 -6.85 0.95 -7.89
C LEU A 102 -8.18 1.73 -7.81
N ARG A 103 -8.13 3.05 -8.06
CA ARG A 103 -9.33 3.88 -8.14
C ARG A 103 -10.27 3.41 -9.27
N ASP A 104 -9.72 3.02 -10.41
CA ASP A 104 -10.52 2.52 -11.54
C ASP A 104 -11.22 1.21 -11.18
N VAL A 105 -10.57 0.31 -10.44
CA VAL A 105 -11.21 -0.90 -9.89
C VAL A 105 -12.40 -0.56 -8.99
N LEU A 106 -12.22 0.41 -8.08
CA LEU A 106 -13.29 0.84 -7.16
C LEU A 106 -14.41 1.58 -7.89
N GLY A 107 -14.12 2.19 -9.04
CA GLY A 107 -15.06 2.90 -9.90
C GLY A 107 -15.77 2.03 -10.93
N ALA A 108 -15.46 0.73 -11.00
CA ALA A 108 -16.05 -0.19 -11.95
C ALA A 108 -17.58 -0.24 -11.83
N ALA A 109 -18.26 -0.40 -12.96
CA ALA A 109 -19.71 -0.40 -13.01
C ALA A 109 -20.32 -1.66 -12.36
N ASP A 110 -19.61 -2.79 -12.45
CA ASP A 110 -20.03 -4.06 -11.89
C ASP A 110 -18.85 -4.96 -11.48
N ALA A 111 -19.16 -6.12 -10.91
CA ALA A 111 -18.15 -7.09 -10.46
C ALA A 111 -17.32 -7.66 -11.62
N GLY A 112 -17.89 -7.79 -12.81
CA GLY A 112 -17.19 -8.31 -13.99
C GLY A 112 -16.11 -7.37 -14.48
N GLU A 113 -16.44 -6.08 -14.58
CA GLU A 113 -15.46 -5.03 -14.91
C GLU A 113 -14.36 -4.91 -13.85
N ALA A 114 -14.73 -4.90 -12.56
CA ALA A 114 -13.77 -4.88 -11.47
C ALA A 114 -12.83 -6.10 -11.52
N ALA A 115 -13.36 -7.30 -11.75
CA ALA A 115 -12.57 -8.51 -11.88
C ALA A 115 -11.62 -8.46 -13.09
N ALA A 116 -12.07 -7.93 -14.24
CA ALA A 116 -11.20 -7.77 -15.41
C ALA A 116 -10.03 -6.82 -15.15
N LEU A 117 -10.28 -5.70 -14.46
CA LEU A 117 -9.25 -4.74 -14.06
C LEU A 117 -8.27 -5.35 -13.05
N LEU A 118 -8.77 -6.05 -12.03
CA LEU A 118 -7.94 -6.74 -11.03
C LEU A 118 -7.07 -7.83 -11.67
N ASN A 119 -7.65 -8.67 -12.52
CA ASN A 119 -6.91 -9.70 -13.23
C ASN A 119 -5.78 -9.12 -14.09
N ARG A 120 -6.02 -7.99 -14.76
CA ARG A 120 -4.99 -7.30 -15.52
C ARG A 120 -3.86 -6.79 -14.62
N ILE A 121 -4.20 -6.13 -13.50
CA ILE A 121 -3.20 -5.65 -12.54
C ILE A 121 -2.37 -6.81 -12.00
N LEU A 122 -3.01 -7.89 -11.58
CA LEU A 122 -2.31 -9.05 -11.02
C LEU A 122 -1.44 -9.76 -12.07
N ALA A 123 -1.92 -9.92 -13.30
CA ALA A 123 -1.15 -10.54 -14.38
C ALA A 123 0.09 -9.73 -14.77
N GLU A 124 0.00 -8.40 -14.77
CA GLU A 124 1.10 -7.51 -15.16
C GLU A 124 2.14 -7.30 -14.05
N SER A 125 1.68 -7.24 -12.80
CA SER A 125 2.50 -6.74 -11.70
C SER A 125 2.75 -7.75 -10.58
N ALA A 126 1.86 -8.72 -10.35
CA ALA A 126 2.01 -9.66 -9.25
C ALA A 126 3.01 -10.79 -9.57
N ARG A 127 3.64 -11.30 -8.53
CA ARG A 127 4.50 -12.49 -8.54
C ARG A 127 3.78 -13.66 -7.87
N PRO A 128 4.30 -14.88 -8.00
CA PRO A 128 3.73 -16.03 -7.29
C PRO A 128 3.60 -15.72 -5.79
N PRO A 129 2.44 -16.03 -5.17
CA PRO A 129 2.22 -15.76 -3.76
C PRO A 129 3.28 -16.41 -2.88
N ARG A 130 3.82 -15.67 -1.92
CA ARG A 130 4.75 -16.16 -0.90
C ARG A 130 4.30 -15.77 0.50
N LEU A 131 4.60 -16.60 1.48
CA LEU A 131 4.45 -16.26 2.89
C LEU A 131 5.75 -15.66 3.42
N THR A 132 5.66 -14.55 4.14
CA THR A 132 6.79 -13.94 4.83
C THR A 132 6.40 -13.51 6.25
N SER A 133 7.40 -13.43 7.13
CA SER A 133 7.32 -12.82 8.46
C SER A 133 8.37 -11.73 8.62
N HIS A 134 9.03 -11.31 7.51
CA HIS A 134 10.15 -10.37 7.50
C HIS A 134 11.20 -10.73 8.57
N ALA A 135 11.75 -11.94 8.43
CA ALA A 135 12.71 -12.52 9.40
C ALA A 135 12.20 -12.58 10.86
N GLY A 136 10.88 -12.66 11.07
CA GLY A 136 10.27 -12.75 12.40
C GLY A 136 9.85 -11.40 13.00
N SER A 137 10.05 -10.29 12.31
CA SER A 137 9.62 -8.96 12.77
C SER A 137 8.10 -8.76 12.72
N THR A 138 7.41 -9.53 11.87
CA THR A 138 5.94 -9.49 11.74
C THR A 138 5.32 -10.88 11.88
N THR A 139 4.00 -10.95 11.99
CA THR A 139 3.27 -12.22 11.86
C THR A 139 3.27 -12.68 10.39
N TRP A 140 3.17 -14.01 10.17
CA TRP A 140 3.09 -14.60 8.83
C TRP A 140 1.95 -13.98 8.01
N HIS A 141 2.25 -13.49 6.83
CA HIS A 141 1.28 -12.93 5.89
C HIS A 141 1.70 -13.16 4.44
N LEU A 142 0.77 -12.93 3.53
CA LEU A 142 0.92 -13.22 2.11
C LEU A 142 1.44 -11.99 1.36
N HIS A 143 2.47 -12.18 0.55
CA HIS A 143 2.99 -11.24 -0.42
C HIS A 143 2.82 -11.74 -1.85
N VAL A 144 2.64 -10.81 -2.77
CA VAL A 144 2.54 -11.05 -4.22
C VAL A 144 3.39 -10.05 -5.01
N ASP A 145 4.26 -9.32 -4.33
CA ASP A 145 5.28 -8.44 -4.89
C ASP A 145 6.59 -9.21 -5.18
N SER A 146 7.59 -8.52 -5.74
CA SER A 146 8.85 -9.12 -6.18
C SER A 146 9.76 -9.57 -5.04
N GLY A 147 9.65 -8.98 -3.84
CA GLY A 147 10.52 -9.27 -2.70
C GLY A 147 10.16 -8.44 -1.47
N ASP A 148 10.87 -8.68 -0.38
CA ASP A 148 10.72 -7.89 0.85
C ASP A 148 11.29 -6.46 0.67
N ASP A 149 12.07 -6.25 -0.38
CA ASP A 149 12.63 -4.98 -0.83
C ASP A 149 11.93 -4.41 -2.07
N ALA A 150 10.73 -4.90 -2.39
CA ALA A 150 9.95 -4.44 -3.54
C ALA A 150 9.76 -2.92 -3.52
N PRO A 151 9.81 -2.24 -4.69
CA PRO A 151 9.51 -0.81 -4.78
C PRO A 151 8.13 -0.48 -4.19
N TRP A 152 8.01 0.63 -3.48
CA TRP A 152 6.76 1.03 -2.80
C TRP A 152 5.54 1.07 -3.72
N GLY A 153 5.70 1.49 -4.98
CA GLY A 153 4.62 1.49 -5.96
C GLY A 153 4.14 0.09 -6.33
N GLU A 154 5.08 -0.86 -6.51
CA GLU A 154 4.76 -2.26 -6.79
C GLU A 154 4.07 -2.93 -5.61
N TRP A 155 4.68 -2.82 -4.42
CA TRP A 155 4.11 -3.35 -3.18
C TRP A 155 2.69 -2.83 -2.93
N PHE A 156 2.50 -1.51 -3.08
CA PHE A 156 1.19 -0.88 -2.86
C PHE A 156 0.15 -1.39 -3.85
N LEU A 157 0.51 -1.45 -5.14
CA LEU A 157 -0.39 -1.91 -6.20
C LEU A 157 -0.80 -3.37 -6.00
N THR A 158 0.19 -4.25 -5.83
CA THR A 158 -0.04 -5.70 -5.83
C THR A 158 -0.74 -6.17 -4.56
N SER A 159 -0.32 -5.68 -3.39
CA SER A 159 -0.95 -5.99 -2.11
C SER A 159 -2.40 -5.50 -2.04
N SER A 160 -2.67 -4.30 -2.57
CA SER A 160 -4.01 -3.72 -2.61
C SER A 160 -4.91 -4.44 -3.63
N ALA A 161 -4.41 -4.75 -4.82
CA ALA A 161 -5.15 -5.50 -5.83
C ALA A 161 -5.53 -6.90 -5.32
N MET A 162 -4.61 -7.60 -4.66
CA MET A 162 -4.87 -8.88 -4.02
C MET A 162 -5.99 -8.76 -2.97
N ALA A 163 -5.91 -7.76 -2.10
CA ALA A 163 -6.92 -7.54 -1.07
C ALA A 163 -8.30 -7.24 -1.67
N LEU A 164 -8.38 -6.40 -2.70
CA LEU A 164 -9.62 -6.10 -3.40
C LEU A 164 -10.17 -7.31 -4.15
N ALA A 165 -9.31 -8.16 -4.74
CA ALA A 165 -9.72 -9.40 -5.40
C ALA A 165 -10.36 -10.40 -4.42
N VAL A 166 -9.75 -10.57 -3.23
CA VAL A 166 -10.32 -11.40 -2.17
C VAL A 166 -11.69 -10.87 -1.74
N LEU A 167 -11.81 -9.56 -1.50
CA LEU A 167 -13.09 -8.96 -1.11
C LEU A 167 -14.16 -9.06 -2.20
N LEU A 168 -13.77 -8.94 -3.48
CA LEU A 168 -14.69 -9.16 -4.60
C LEU A 168 -15.17 -10.61 -4.63
N ALA A 169 -14.27 -11.57 -4.45
CA ALA A 169 -14.61 -13.00 -4.41
C ALA A 169 -15.52 -13.34 -3.22
N ASP A 170 -15.28 -12.76 -2.05
CA ASP A 170 -16.08 -13.00 -0.84
C ASP A 170 -17.48 -12.38 -0.94
N HIS A 171 -17.59 -11.18 -1.50
CA HIS A 171 -18.83 -10.40 -1.51
C HIS A 171 -19.59 -10.43 -2.84
N GLN A 172 -19.00 -10.97 -3.92
CA GLN A 172 -19.56 -11.09 -5.26
C GLN A 172 -20.05 -9.76 -5.85
N ARG A 173 -19.39 -8.66 -5.47
CA ARG A 173 -19.66 -7.28 -5.91
C ARG A 173 -18.40 -6.43 -5.85
N VAL A 174 -18.43 -5.28 -6.51
CA VAL A 174 -17.35 -4.28 -6.38
C VAL A 174 -17.14 -3.97 -4.89
N PRO A 175 -15.91 -4.10 -4.35
CA PRO A 175 -15.66 -3.95 -2.91
C PRO A 175 -15.73 -2.49 -2.40
N GLY A 176 -16.16 -1.56 -3.25
CA GLY A 176 -16.28 -0.16 -2.92
C GLY A 176 -17.00 0.66 -3.98
N GLY A 177 -16.63 1.93 -4.10
CA GLY A 177 -17.20 2.81 -5.11
C GLY A 177 -16.51 4.16 -5.14
N LEU A 178 -16.91 5.01 -6.07
CA LEU A 178 -16.56 6.42 -6.11
C LEU A 178 -17.74 7.24 -5.57
N CYS A 179 -17.44 8.25 -4.75
CA CYS A 179 -18.45 9.08 -4.12
C CYS A 179 -19.30 9.83 -5.16
N ALA A 180 -20.61 9.58 -5.15
CA ALA A 180 -21.57 10.21 -6.06
C ALA A 180 -21.92 11.67 -5.67
N SER A 181 -21.32 12.22 -4.62
CA SER A 181 -21.55 13.61 -4.23
C SER A 181 -20.85 14.56 -5.19
N SER A 182 -21.57 15.55 -5.68
CA SER A 182 -21.09 16.57 -6.60
C SER A 182 -19.75 17.16 -6.14
N GLY A 183 -18.74 17.10 -7.03
CA GLY A 183 -17.38 17.60 -6.77
C GLY A 183 -16.55 16.79 -5.77
N CYS A 184 -16.98 15.56 -5.36
CA CYS A 184 -16.20 14.70 -4.46
C CYS A 184 -15.41 13.63 -5.21
N GLY A 185 -16.06 12.62 -5.80
CA GLY A 185 -15.43 11.53 -6.56
C GLY A 185 -14.45 10.63 -5.79
N ARG A 186 -14.28 10.83 -4.47
CA ARG A 186 -13.33 10.07 -3.64
C ARG A 186 -13.72 8.59 -3.59
N PRO A 187 -12.75 7.68 -3.69
CA PRO A 187 -13.01 6.27 -3.50
C PRO A 187 -13.41 5.96 -2.05
N PHE A 188 -14.15 4.91 -1.86
CA PHE A 188 -14.51 4.38 -0.54
C PHE A 188 -14.68 2.87 -0.60
N LEU A 189 -14.46 2.20 0.52
CA LEU A 189 -14.68 0.76 0.67
C LEU A 189 -16.11 0.50 1.13
N ASP A 190 -16.79 -0.48 0.52
CA ASP A 190 -18.14 -0.92 0.91
C ASP A 190 -18.22 -2.44 0.98
N VAL A 191 -17.83 -2.99 2.11
CA VAL A 191 -17.81 -4.43 2.41
C VAL A 191 -18.80 -4.80 3.54
N GLY A 192 -19.76 -3.94 3.81
CA GLY A 192 -20.82 -4.20 4.78
C GLY A 192 -21.97 -5.01 4.19
N GLY A 193 -22.82 -5.60 5.06
CA GLY A 193 -24.00 -6.40 4.67
C GLY A 193 -25.26 -5.58 4.35
N GLY A 194 -25.18 -4.25 4.32
CA GLY A 194 -26.32 -3.36 4.06
C GLY A 194 -26.52 -3.01 2.59
N SER A 195 -27.42 -2.08 2.32
CA SER A 195 -27.61 -1.50 0.98
C SER A 195 -26.33 -0.83 0.50
N PRO A 196 -25.98 -0.91 -0.80
CA PRO A 196 -24.78 -0.31 -1.35
C PRO A 196 -24.69 1.18 -1.05
N ARG A 197 -23.52 1.61 -0.58
CA ARG A 197 -23.25 3.02 -0.28
C ARG A 197 -23.06 3.79 -1.59
N ARG A 198 -23.50 5.04 -1.60
CA ARG A 198 -23.32 5.97 -2.72
C ARG A 198 -22.32 7.09 -2.41
N TYR A 199 -21.98 7.29 -1.14
CA TYR A 199 -21.17 8.40 -0.67
C TYR A 199 -20.06 7.92 0.25
N CYS A 200 -18.89 8.53 0.15
CA CYS A 200 -17.72 8.20 0.97
C CYS A 200 -17.91 8.51 2.46
N SER A 201 -18.80 9.46 2.78
CA SER A 201 -19.02 9.92 4.16
C SER A 201 -20.46 10.40 4.39
N THR A 202 -20.86 10.48 5.65
CA THR A 202 -22.12 11.09 6.09
C THR A 202 -22.24 12.56 5.67
N ARG A 203 -21.11 13.30 5.67
CA ARG A 203 -21.05 14.69 5.19
C ARG A 203 -21.46 14.80 3.72
N CYS A 204 -20.95 13.92 2.84
CA CYS A 204 -21.34 13.91 1.45
C CYS A 204 -22.81 13.51 1.27
N ALA A 205 -23.29 12.50 1.99
CA ALA A 205 -24.69 12.08 1.97
C ALA A 205 -25.64 13.22 2.41
N THR A 206 -25.28 13.95 3.46
CA THR A 206 -26.08 15.08 3.96
C THR A 206 -26.08 16.25 2.96
N ARG A 207 -24.93 16.57 2.36
CA ARG A 207 -24.82 17.61 1.32
C ARG A 207 -25.78 17.35 0.16
N GLU A 208 -25.80 16.13 -0.36
CA GLU A 208 -26.68 15.77 -1.47
C GLU A 208 -28.16 15.75 -1.08
N ARG A 209 -28.49 15.33 0.14
CA ARG A 209 -29.86 15.39 0.68
C ARG A 209 -30.38 16.81 0.77
N VAL A 210 -29.55 17.74 1.27
CA VAL A 210 -29.88 19.17 1.36
C VAL A 210 -30.03 19.78 -0.03
N ALA A 211 -29.13 19.47 -0.96
CA ALA A 211 -29.23 19.94 -2.35
C ALA A 211 -30.52 19.48 -3.02
N ALA A 212 -30.87 18.21 -2.88
CA ALA A 212 -32.12 17.64 -3.42
C ALA A 212 -33.38 18.24 -2.77
N HIS A 213 -33.32 18.62 -1.49
CA HIS A 213 -34.43 19.30 -0.82
C HIS A 213 -34.65 20.72 -1.39
N ARG A 214 -33.56 21.50 -1.50
CA ARG A 214 -33.60 22.86 -2.06
C ARG A 214 -34.15 22.89 -3.49
N SER A 215 -33.71 21.96 -4.36
CA SER A 215 -34.19 21.91 -5.75
C SER A 215 -35.69 21.58 -5.88
N ARG A 216 -36.28 20.89 -4.91
CA ARG A 216 -37.73 20.62 -4.84
C ARG A 216 -38.53 21.79 -4.36
N THR A 217 -37.98 22.64 -3.46
CA THR A 217 -38.65 23.79 -2.89
C THR A 217 -38.64 25.02 -3.81
N THR A 218 -37.78 25.01 -4.85
CA THR A 218 -37.64 26.11 -5.82
C THR A 218 -38.49 25.90 -7.10
N ARG A 219 -39.20 24.76 -7.22
CA ARG A 219 -40.19 24.47 -8.26
C ARG A 219 -41.62 24.70 -7.77
#